data_b7cad124d9f739c5489b2568c1c49be3
#
_entry.id   b7cad124d9f739c5489b2568c1c49be3
#
_cell.length_a   1.000
_cell.length_b   1.000
_cell.length_c   1.000
_cell.angle_alpha   90.00
_cell.angle_beta   90.00
_cell.angle_gamma   90.00
#
_symmetry.space_group_name_H-M   'P 1'
#
loop_
_entity.id
_entity.type
_entity.pdbx_description
1 polymer ?
#
loop_
_entity_poly.entity_id
_entity_poly.type
_entity_poly.pdbx_seq_one_letter_code
_entity_poly.pdbx_strand_id
1 'polypeptide(L)'
;MYAIIDTETSGGKYNEEKIIEIGILVYDGNKIIETFQSLINPQKKVDYFVQKLTGIKEKELKRCKTFKDHAKEIKKLLKNKIIVGHNVEYDYRVLKNEFKSIGIDYKAKTLCTIEMSKKIFPDLESYKLKKICNHFNIELNNHHRAYDDAKATTELFKIIRSFEKTN
;
A
#
# COMPACT_ATOMS: atom_id res chain seq x y z
N MET A 1 -14.94 6.83 -4.71
CA MET A 1 -13.70 6.34 -5.35
C MET A 1 -12.63 6.08 -4.30
N TYR A 2 -11.83 5.05 -4.49
CA TYR A 2 -10.82 4.56 -3.55
C TYR A 2 -9.46 4.50 -4.24
N ALA A 3 -8.40 4.71 -3.49
CA ALA A 3 -7.04 4.42 -3.91
C ALA A 3 -6.48 3.36 -2.95
N ILE A 4 -6.35 2.14 -3.43
CA ILE A 4 -5.76 1.06 -2.66
C ILE A 4 -4.26 1.18 -2.80
N ILE A 5 -3.56 1.30 -1.67
CA ILE A 5 -2.12 1.48 -1.65
C ILE A 5 -1.44 0.41 -0.80
N ASP A 6 -0.23 0.10 -1.17
CA ASP A 6 0.74 -0.63 -0.38
C ASP A 6 2.14 -0.07 -0.64
N THR A 7 3.02 -0.11 0.34
CA THR A 7 4.37 0.43 0.24
C THR A 7 5.39 -0.51 0.86
N GLU A 8 6.49 -0.74 0.14
CA GLU A 8 7.70 -1.27 0.74
C GLU A 8 8.62 -0.12 1.16
N THR A 9 9.28 -0.28 2.29
CA THR A 9 10.08 0.81 2.87
C THR A 9 11.53 0.39 3.12
N SER A 10 12.40 1.38 3.29
CA SER A 10 13.84 1.16 3.53
C SER A 10 14.15 0.46 4.87
N GLY A 11 13.16 0.29 5.74
CA GLY A 11 13.40 -0.01 7.14
C GLY A 11 13.98 1.20 7.90
N GLY A 12 14.39 0.97 9.14
CA GLY A 12 14.94 2.00 10.02
C GLY A 12 14.00 2.33 11.19
N LYS A 13 14.30 3.44 11.89
CA LYS A 13 13.49 3.89 13.04
C LYS A 13 12.17 4.48 12.59
N TYR A 14 11.21 4.49 13.51
CA TYR A 14 9.89 5.10 13.32
C TYR A 14 9.99 6.53 12.79
N ASN A 15 9.25 6.83 11.72
CA ASN A 15 9.27 8.09 10.96
C ASN A 15 10.57 8.40 10.17
N GLU A 16 11.54 7.50 10.15
CA GLU A 16 12.74 7.64 9.32
C GLU A 16 12.69 6.77 8.06
N GLU A 17 11.67 5.92 7.95
CA GLU A 17 11.47 5.04 6.81
C GLU A 17 11.22 5.88 5.55
N LYS A 18 11.76 5.39 4.43
CA LYS A 18 11.54 5.95 3.09
C LYS A 18 10.93 4.89 2.20
N ILE A 19 10.04 5.29 1.31
CA ILE A 19 9.44 4.38 0.34
C ILE A 19 10.52 3.88 -0.62
N ILE A 20 10.57 2.56 -0.85
CA ILE A 20 11.41 1.92 -1.86
C ILE A 20 10.60 1.31 -3.01
N GLU A 21 9.34 0.98 -2.77
CA GLU A 21 8.37 0.58 -3.77
C GLU A 21 6.99 1.09 -3.35
N ILE A 22 6.17 1.46 -4.32
CA ILE A 22 4.78 1.83 -4.09
C ILE A 22 3.89 1.20 -5.16
N GLY A 23 2.77 0.61 -4.72
CA GLY A 23 1.67 0.16 -5.56
C GLY A 23 0.41 0.97 -5.27
N ILE A 24 -0.26 1.45 -6.32
CA ILE A 24 -1.53 2.19 -6.20
C ILE A 24 -2.51 1.64 -7.23
N LEU A 25 -3.69 1.23 -6.79
CA LEU A 25 -4.80 0.84 -7.64
C LEU A 25 -6.00 1.75 -7.36
N VAL A 26 -6.46 2.46 -8.38
CA VAL A 26 -7.64 3.31 -8.28
C VAL A 26 -8.88 2.47 -8.61
N TYR A 27 -9.78 2.37 -7.64
CA TYR A 27 -11.01 1.57 -7.70
C TYR A 27 -12.22 2.48 -7.61
N ASP A 28 -13.13 2.40 -8.60
CA ASP A 28 -14.32 3.26 -8.67
C ASP A 28 -15.50 2.74 -7.84
N GLY A 29 -15.40 1.54 -7.30
CA GLY A 29 -16.45 0.80 -6.58
C GLY A 29 -16.97 -0.40 -7.37
N ASN A 30 -16.56 -0.54 -8.64
CA ASN A 30 -16.90 -1.64 -9.53
C ASN A 30 -15.65 -2.29 -10.14
N LYS A 31 -14.74 -1.49 -10.68
CA LYS A 31 -13.51 -1.96 -11.35
C LYS A 31 -12.31 -1.08 -11.02
N ILE A 32 -11.12 -1.63 -11.24
CA ILE A 32 -9.87 -0.86 -11.23
C ILE A 32 -9.84 -0.04 -12.54
N ILE A 33 -9.67 1.28 -12.42
CA ILE A 33 -9.69 2.23 -13.54
C ILE A 33 -8.30 2.83 -13.84
N GLU A 34 -7.39 2.80 -12.89
CA GLU A 34 -6.04 3.33 -13.05
C GLU A 34 -5.10 2.58 -12.11
N THR A 35 -3.86 2.35 -12.52
CA THR A 35 -2.83 1.71 -11.70
C THR A 35 -1.52 2.46 -11.80
N PHE A 36 -0.74 2.42 -10.72
CA PHE A 36 0.62 2.95 -10.68
C PHE A 36 1.47 2.02 -9.84
N GLN A 37 2.68 1.73 -10.32
CA GLN A 37 3.70 1.04 -9.55
C GLN A 37 5.07 1.59 -9.89
N SER A 38 5.93 1.74 -8.90
CA SER A 38 7.30 2.17 -9.12
C SER A 38 8.22 1.74 -7.99
N LEU A 39 9.42 1.33 -8.36
CA LEU A 39 10.57 1.36 -7.46
C LEU A 39 11.01 2.82 -7.27
N ILE A 40 11.38 3.16 -6.04
CA ILE A 40 11.73 4.53 -5.65
C ILE A 40 13.10 4.54 -5.00
N ASN A 41 13.95 5.47 -5.44
CA ASN A 41 15.23 5.71 -4.79
C ASN A 41 15.00 6.44 -3.45
N PRO A 42 15.23 5.78 -2.30
CA PRO A 42 15.01 6.39 -0.98
C PRO A 42 16.09 7.40 -0.59
N GLN A 43 17.17 7.53 -1.38
CA GLN A 43 18.35 8.36 -1.11
C GLN A 43 19.00 8.06 0.25
N LYS A 44 18.83 6.85 0.76
CA LYS A 44 19.43 6.33 1.99
C LYS A 44 19.67 4.82 1.87
N LYS A 45 20.40 4.27 2.84
CA LYS A 45 20.59 2.81 2.92
C LYS A 45 19.28 2.09 3.16
N VAL A 46 19.17 0.91 2.58
CA VAL A 46 18.04 -0.01 2.79
C VAL A 46 18.52 -1.14 3.69
N ASP A 47 17.75 -1.43 4.74
CA ASP A 47 18.07 -2.49 5.68
C ASP A 47 18.24 -3.83 4.96
N TYR A 48 19.27 -4.57 5.34
CA TYR A 48 19.55 -5.89 4.77
C TYR A 48 18.36 -6.84 4.89
N PHE A 49 17.66 -6.80 6.03
CA PHE A 49 16.48 -7.61 6.24
C PHE A 49 15.36 -7.26 5.25
N VAL A 50 15.14 -5.98 4.98
CA VAL A 50 14.14 -5.52 3.99
C VAL A 50 14.52 -6.01 2.59
N GLN A 51 15.80 -5.86 2.19
CA GLN A 51 16.25 -6.36 0.88
C GLN A 51 16.03 -7.88 0.74
N LYS A 52 16.16 -8.63 1.84
CA LYS A 52 15.95 -10.07 1.85
C LYS A 52 14.46 -10.44 1.76
N LEU A 53 13.61 -9.65 2.44
CA LEU A 53 12.18 -9.85 2.50
C LEU A 53 11.48 -9.52 1.17
N THR A 54 11.80 -8.36 0.60
CA THR A 54 11.16 -7.85 -0.62
C THR A 54 11.83 -8.31 -1.91
N GLY A 55 13.08 -8.79 -1.82
CA GLY A 55 13.93 -9.08 -2.98
C GLY A 55 14.52 -7.84 -3.67
N ILE A 56 14.11 -6.62 -3.27
CA ILE A 56 14.57 -5.36 -3.86
C ILE A 56 15.98 -5.04 -3.38
N LYS A 57 16.92 -4.85 -4.32
CA LYS A 57 18.32 -4.56 -3.99
C LYS A 57 18.61 -3.07 -3.98
N GLU A 58 19.33 -2.59 -2.98
CA GLU A 58 19.73 -1.17 -2.88
C GLU A 58 20.39 -0.65 -4.16
N LYS A 59 21.22 -1.47 -4.84
CA LYS A 59 21.89 -1.08 -6.09
C LYS A 59 20.91 -0.77 -7.24
N GLU A 60 19.75 -1.42 -7.26
CA GLU A 60 18.72 -1.18 -8.27
C GLU A 60 18.04 0.18 -8.00
N LEU A 61 17.74 0.44 -6.73
CA LEU A 61 17.09 1.68 -6.31
C LEU A 61 17.90 2.94 -6.61
N LYS A 62 19.23 2.84 -6.60
CA LYS A 62 20.10 3.99 -6.94
C LYS A 62 19.88 4.55 -8.34
N ARG A 63 19.33 3.75 -9.26
CA ARG A 63 19.03 4.14 -10.65
C ARG A 63 17.57 4.57 -10.83
N CYS A 64 16.74 4.41 -9.81
CA CYS A 64 15.34 4.77 -9.85
C CYS A 64 15.14 6.26 -9.59
N LYS A 65 13.99 6.77 -10.02
CA LYS A 65 13.51 8.10 -9.67
C LYS A 65 13.25 8.18 -8.16
N THR A 66 13.38 9.38 -7.60
CA THR A 66 13.05 9.66 -6.19
C THR A 66 11.54 9.81 -6.00
N PHE A 67 11.07 9.82 -4.74
CA PHE A 67 9.67 10.12 -4.45
C PHE A 67 9.25 11.50 -4.99
N LYS A 68 10.13 12.50 -4.91
CA LYS A 68 9.89 13.85 -5.42
C LYS A 68 9.57 13.85 -6.91
N ASP A 69 10.23 13.00 -7.69
CA ASP A 69 10.01 12.90 -9.14
C ASP A 69 8.63 12.33 -9.48
N HIS A 70 8.09 11.45 -8.63
CA HIS A 70 6.78 10.85 -8.77
C HIS A 70 5.65 11.60 -8.05
N ALA A 71 5.98 12.55 -7.19
CA ALA A 71 5.03 13.15 -6.26
C ALA A 71 3.81 13.79 -6.94
N LYS A 72 4.01 14.44 -8.09
CA LYS A 72 2.91 15.07 -8.85
C LYS A 72 1.92 14.03 -9.37
N GLU A 73 2.41 12.94 -9.91
CA GLU A 73 1.61 11.84 -10.43
C GLU A 73 0.88 11.11 -9.30
N ILE A 74 1.60 10.71 -8.24
CA ILE A 74 1.02 10.08 -7.05
C ILE A 74 -0.07 10.98 -6.46
N LYS A 75 0.20 12.28 -6.26
CA LYS A 75 -0.79 13.22 -5.72
C LYS A 75 -2.04 13.32 -6.61
N LYS A 76 -1.90 13.29 -7.93
CA LYS A 76 -3.02 13.29 -8.88
C LYS A 76 -3.87 12.03 -8.71
N LEU A 77 -3.23 10.85 -8.64
CA LEU A 77 -3.90 9.56 -8.44
C LEU A 77 -4.70 9.51 -7.13
N LEU A 78 -4.16 10.08 -6.07
CA LEU A 78 -4.77 10.05 -4.74
C LEU A 78 -5.80 11.16 -4.50
N LYS A 79 -5.88 12.17 -5.39
CA LYS A 79 -6.74 13.35 -5.20
C LYS A 79 -8.21 12.95 -5.08
N ASN A 80 -8.87 13.43 -4.02
CA ASN A 80 -10.30 13.23 -3.74
C ASN A 80 -10.70 11.74 -3.61
N LYS A 81 -9.78 10.87 -3.21
CA LYS A 81 -10.03 9.46 -2.99
C LYS A 81 -9.85 9.09 -1.52
N ILE A 82 -10.55 8.05 -1.09
CA ILE A 82 -10.31 7.42 0.19
C ILE A 82 -9.14 6.45 0.01
N ILE A 83 -8.14 6.57 0.87
CA ILE A 83 -6.98 5.67 0.86
C ILE A 83 -7.37 4.37 1.56
N VAL A 84 -7.17 3.26 0.91
CA VAL A 84 -7.40 1.93 1.46
C VAL A 84 -6.08 1.19 1.53
N GLY A 85 -5.84 0.47 2.62
CA GLY A 85 -4.66 -0.38 2.77
C GLY A 85 -4.89 -1.49 3.78
N HIS A 86 -4.01 -2.48 3.77
CA HIS A 86 -4.01 -3.56 4.75
C HIS A 86 -3.04 -3.20 5.88
N ASN A 87 -3.53 -2.65 7.01
CA ASN A 87 -2.79 -1.87 8.00
C ASN A 87 -2.44 -0.47 7.49
N VAL A 88 -3.43 0.19 6.90
CA VAL A 88 -3.30 1.47 6.19
C VAL A 88 -2.57 2.59 6.96
N GLU A 89 -2.58 2.56 8.28
CA GLU A 89 -1.91 3.57 9.10
C GLU A 89 -0.41 3.63 8.84
N TYR A 90 0.21 2.48 8.60
CA TYR A 90 1.63 2.42 8.29
C TYR A 90 1.93 3.10 6.94
N ASP A 91 1.29 2.63 5.87
CA ASP A 91 1.49 3.16 4.51
C ASP A 91 1.13 4.64 4.40
N TYR A 92 0.01 5.03 5.00
CA TYR A 92 -0.44 6.41 5.01
C TYR A 92 0.53 7.33 5.77
N ARG A 93 1.07 6.88 6.90
CA ARG A 93 2.08 7.63 7.66
C ARG A 93 3.35 7.84 6.86
N VAL A 94 3.88 6.78 6.25
CA VAL A 94 5.11 6.87 5.44
C VAL A 94 4.88 7.76 4.22
N LEU A 95 3.75 7.62 3.53
CA LEU A 95 3.36 8.45 2.39
C LEU A 95 3.26 9.94 2.78
N LYS A 96 2.65 10.24 3.94
CA LYS A 96 2.60 11.62 4.47
C LYS A 96 3.98 12.18 4.75
N ASN A 97 4.88 11.37 5.32
CA ASN A 97 6.25 11.79 5.61
C ASN A 97 7.02 12.09 4.33
N GLU A 98 6.83 11.30 3.27
CA GLU A 98 7.42 11.57 1.95
C GLU A 98 6.89 12.87 1.36
N PHE A 99 5.58 13.11 1.36
CA PHE A 99 5.01 14.38 0.91
C PHE A 99 5.50 15.57 1.74
N LYS A 100 5.54 15.43 3.07
CA LYS A 100 6.03 16.45 3.99
C LYS A 100 7.50 16.81 3.70
N SER A 101 8.33 15.82 3.37
CA SER A 101 9.76 16.01 3.07
C SER A 101 10.00 16.92 1.84
N ILE A 102 9.01 17.05 0.97
CA ILE A 102 9.04 17.91 -0.22
C ILE A 102 8.10 19.13 -0.10
N GLY A 103 7.68 19.47 1.13
CA GLY A 103 6.87 20.67 1.41
C GLY A 103 5.37 20.52 1.12
N ILE A 104 4.85 19.32 0.97
CA ILE A 104 3.42 19.08 0.71
C ILE A 104 2.73 18.54 1.98
N ASP A 105 1.75 19.28 2.50
CA ASP A 105 0.85 18.76 3.53
C ASP A 105 -0.25 17.93 2.88
N TYR A 106 -0.12 16.59 2.97
CA TYR A 106 -1.06 15.64 2.39
C TYR A 106 -2.04 15.11 3.44
N LYS A 107 -3.34 15.22 3.15
CA LYS A 107 -4.42 14.71 4.01
C LYS A 107 -5.45 13.97 3.18
N ALA A 108 -5.87 12.80 3.66
CA ALA A 108 -6.94 11.99 3.08
C ALA A 108 -7.67 11.21 4.17
N LYS A 109 -8.89 10.76 3.87
CA LYS A 109 -9.59 9.74 4.66
C LYS A 109 -8.97 8.38 4.37
N THR A 110 -8.93 7.52 5.39
CA THR A 110 -8.38 6.17 5.26
C THR A 110 -9.42 5.12 5.64
N LEU A 111 -9.27 3.91 5.08
CA LEU A 111 -9.98 2.69 5.47
C LEU A 111 -8.96 1.56 5.60
N CYS A 112 -9.01 0.86 6.72
CA CYS A 112 -8.13 -0.27 7.01
C CYS A 112 -8.88 -1.58 6.76
N THR A 113 -8.42 -2.39 5.82
CA THR A 113 -9.06 -3.68 5.54
C THR A 113 -8.93 -4.67 6.70
N ILE A 114 -7.92 -4.55 7.58
CA ILE A 114 -7.84 -5.34 8.81
C ILE A 114 -9.03 -5.02 9.72
N GLU A 115 -9.26 -3.73 10.00
CA GLU A 115 -10.34 -3.31 10.90
C GLU A 115 -11.72 -3.63 10.32
N MET A 116 -11.88 -3.47 9.01
CA MET A 116 -13.11 -3.86 8.32
C MET A 116 -13.33 -5.38 8.38
N SER A 117 -12.29 -6.16 8.14
CA SER A 117 -12.37 -7.64 8.21
C SER A 117 -12.71 -8.13 9.61
N LYS A 118 -12.14 -7.54 10.66
CA LYS A 118 -12.48 -7.89 12.05
C LYS A 118 -13.96 -7.68 12.37
N LYS A 119 -14.59 -6.66 11.79
CA LYS A 119 -16.01 -6.37 12.01
C LYS A 119 -16.93 -7.35 11.29
N ILE A 120 -16.56 -7.76 10.07
CA ILE A 120 -17.43 -8.57 9.20
C ILE A 120 -17.15 -10.06 9.39
N PHE A 121 -15.92 -10.42 9.67
CA PHE A 121 -15.44 -11.80 9.84
C PHE A 121 -14.71 -11.97 11.18
N PRO A 122 -15.42 -11.83 12.34
CA PRO A 122 -14.76 -11.80 13.65
C PRO A 122 -14.06 -13.11 14.03
N ASP A 123 -14.47 -14.23 13.43
CA ASP A 123 -13.97 -15.57 13.79
C ASP A 123 -12.76 -16.03 12.98
N LEU A 124 -12.12 -15.14 12.21
CA LEU A 124 -10.91 -15.48 11.48
C LEU A 124 -9.72 -15.62 12.44
N GLU A 125 -8.97 -16.72 12.32
CA GLU A 125 -7.78 -16.98 13.14
C GLU A 125 -6.67 -15.90 12.97
N SER A 126 -6.62 -15.24 11.81
CA SER A 126 -5.59 -14.26 11.51
C SER A 126 -6.03 -13.27 10.44
N TYR A 127 -5.68 -12.01 10.67
CA TYR A 127 -5.93 -10.91 9.73
C TYR A 127 -4.66 -10.48 8.97
N LYS A 128 -3.58 -11.28 8.99
CA LYS A 128 -2.41 -11.04 8.16
C LYS A 128 -2.78 -11.23 6.68
N LEU A 129 -2.31 -10.36 5.79
CA LEU A 129 -2.71 -10.36 4.37
C LEU A 129 -2.64 -11.76 3.75
N LYS A 130 -1.50 -12.43 3.86
CA LYS A 130 -1.32 -13.78 3.31
C LYS A 130 -2.34 -14.80 3.85
N LYS A 131 -2.67 -14.72 5.15
CA LYS A 131 -3.61 -15.66 5.79
C LYS A 131 -5.04 -15.42 5.34
N ILE A 132 -5.46 -14.15 5.32
CA ILE A 132 -6.82 -13.79 4.89
C ILE A 132 -7.00 -14.00 3.38
N CYS A 133 -5.98 -13.77 2.56
CA CYS A 133 -5.99 -14.10 1.15
C CYS A 133 -6.19 -15.61 0.92
N ASN A 134 -5.46 -16.45 1.66
CA ASN A 134 -5.65 -17.90 1.60
C ASN A 134 -7.06 -18.32 1.99
N HIS A 135 -7.64 -17.70 3.03
CA HIS A 135 -8.99 -18.02 3.49
C HIS A 135 -10.05 -17.72 2.42
N PHE A 136 -9.90 -16.61 1.70
CA PHE A 136 -10.85 -16.19 0.65
C PHE A 136 -10.44 -16.61 -0.77
N ASN A 137 -9.41 -17.45 -0.93
CA ASN A 137 -8.86 -17.85 -2.24
C ASN A 137 -8.45 -16.66 -3.12
N ILE A 138 -7.92 -15.60 -2.51
CA ILE A 138 -7.36 -14.45 -3.21
C ILE A 138 -5.93 -14.78 -3.62
N GLU A 139 -5.64 -14.59 -4.91
CA GLU A 139 -4.30 -14.80 -5.46
C GLU A 139 -3.30 -13.77 -4.92
N LEU A 140 -2.20 -14.24 -4.34
CA LEU A 140 -1.10 -13.43 -3.82
C LEU A 140 0.23 -14.08 -4.21
N ASN A 141 0.74 -13.76 -5.40
CA ASN A 141 1.88 -14.45 -6.02
C ASN A 141 3.23 -13.99 -5.45
N ASN A 142 3.43 -12.69 -5.33
CA ASN A 142 4.70 -12.09 -4.88
C ASN A 142 4.47 -11.27 -3.62
N HIS A 143 4.18 -11.95 -2.50
CA HIS A 143 4.05 -11.26 -1.22
C HIS A 143 5.32 -10.46 -0.87
N HIS A 144 5.16 -9.27 -0.32
CA HIS A 144 6.18 -8.23 -0.12
C HIS A 144 6.65 -7.58 -1.45
N ARG A 145 5.73 -7.43 -2.39
CA ARG A 145 5.83 -6.53 -3.53
C ARG A 145 4.60 -5.63 -3.52
N ALA A 146 4.83 -4.34 -3.40
CA ALA A 146 3.78 -3.35 -3.13
C ALA A 146 2.59 -3.42 -4.10
N TYR A 147 2.83 -3.66 -5.39
CA TYR A 147 1.74 -3.79 -6.35
C TYR A 147 0.91 -5.05 -6.16
N ASP A 148 1.55 -6.19 -5.90
CA ASP A 148 0.85 -7.47 -5.71
C ASP A 148 0.06 -7.47 -4.38
N ASP A 149 0.62 -6.89 -3.31
CA ASP A 149 -0.05 -6.74 -2.02
C ASP A 149 -1.24 -5.76 -2.12
N ALA A 150 -1.09 -4.64 -2.84
CA ALA A 150 -2.20 -3.72 -3.13
C ALA A 150 -3.29 -4.37 -4.00
N LYS A 151 -2.92 -5.22 -4.97
CA LYS A 151 -3.87 -5.99 -5.79
C LYS A 151 -4.68 -6.97 -4.94
N ALA A 152 -4.01 -7.76 -4.11
CA ALA A 152 -4.66 -8.68 -3.18
C ALA A 152 -5.56 -7.94 -2.18
N THR A 153 -5.09 -6.81 -1.65
CA THR A 153 -5.88 -5.92 -0.78
C THR A 153 -7.12 -5.38 -1.50
N THR A 154 -7.03 -5.09 -2.81
CA THR A 154 -8.20 -4.67 -3.60
C THR A 154 -9.25 -5.79 -3.68
N GLU A 155 -8.85 -7.03 -3.94
CA GLU A 155 -9.79 -8.16 -3.99
C GLU A 155 -10.42 -8.40 -2.62
N LEU A 156 -9.64 -8.35 -1.55
CA LEU A 156 -10.17 -8.42 -0.19
C LEU A 156 -11.18 -7.28 0.08
N PHE A 157 -10.86 -6.06 -0.31
CA PHE A 157 -11.75 -4.92 -0.14
C PHE A 157 -13.08 -5.09 -0.90
N LYS A 158 -13.07 -5.67 -2.11
CA LYS A 158 -14.30 -6.01 -2.86
C LYS A 158 -15.17 -7.00 -2.10
N ILE A 159 -14.57 -8.06 -1.54
CA ILE A 159 -15.28 -9.06 -0.71
C ILE A 159 -15.92 -8.36 0.48
N ILE A 160 -15.16 -7.61 1.26
CA ILE A 160 -15.65 -6.86 2.42
C ILE A 160 -16.85 -5.98 2.03
N ARG A 161 -16.72 -5.21 0.94
CA ARG A 161 -17.79 -4.30 0.46
C ARG A 161 -19.03 -5.03 -0.03
N SER A 162 -18.92 -6.26 -0.54
CA SER A 162 -20.08 -7.06 -0.92
C SER A 162 -20.91 -7.47 0.31
N PHE A 163 -20.24 -7.87 1.39
CA PHE A 163 -20.91 -8.22 2.66
C PHE A 163 -21.54 -7.01 3.35
N GLU A 164 -20.95 -5.81 3.31
CA GLU A 164 -21.53 -4.59 3.86
C GLU A 164 -22.82 -4.15 3.15
N LYS A 165 -23.02 -4.55 1.90
CA LYS A 165 -24.25 -4.22 1.14
C LYS A 165 -25.39 -5.20 1.38
N THR A 166 -25.09 -6.37 1.90
CA THR A 166 -26.05 -7.47 2.08
C THR A 166 -26.62 -7.51 3.50
N ASN A 167 -25.96 -6.84 4.43
CA ASN A 167 -26.36 -6.68 5.83
C ASN A 167 -26.77 -5.22 6.12
#